data_77ea09ab45d9be472ed2bd72336109bf
#
_entry.id   77ea09ab45d9be472ed2bd72336109bf
#
_cell.length_a   1.000
_cell.length_b   1.000
_cell.length_c   1.000
_cell.angle_alpha   90.00
_cell.angle_beta   90.00
_cell.angle_gamma   90.00
#
_symmetry.space_group_name_H-M   'P 1'
#
loop_
_entity.id
_entity.type
_entity.pdbx_description
1 polymer ?
#
loop_
_entity_poly.entity_id
_entity_poly.type
_entity_poly.pdbx_seq_one_letter_code
_entity_poly.pdbx_strand_id
1 'polypeptide(L)'
;MKTIPIICICAALAFPLHAQDTPKPATPIRASVGDVTDNRTTGAFNSECKIEVKFTGDAAADAAAVREVRVTKAVDELGRDLVPKEKENSFSSSSFGSHSGALKGEIKLRNPSRNATVIKLIEGEVELFNPTPANGGLLVIKDILKHPAEPVQNPTLKKYGIELIYLTKESYDA
;
A
#
# COMPACT_ATOMS: atom_id res chain seq x y z
N MET A 1 -26.97 -10.98 78.84
CA MET A 1 -26.92 -11.17 77.39
C MET A 1 -26.52 -9.86 76.76
N LYS A 2 -25.29 -9.73 76.29
CA LYS A 2 -24.75 -8.52 75.64
C LYS A 2 -24.67 -8.74 74.15
N THR A 3 -25.45 -8.01 73.38
CA THR A 3 -25.50 -8.04 71.92
C THR A 3 -24.46 -7.07 71.40
N ILE A 4 -23.50 -7.56 70.55
CA ILE A 4 -22.46 -6.80 69.89
C ILE A 4 -22.94 -6.51 68.45
N PRO A 5 -23.00 -5.26 67.99
CA PRO A 5 -23.32 -4.98 66.59
C PRO A 5 -22.10 -5.18 65.70
N ILE A 6 -22.25 -6.00 64.65
CA ILE A 6 -21.25 -6.16 63.58
C ILE A 6 -21.38 -4.99 62.62
N ILE A 7 -20.36 -4.14 62.55
CA ILE A 7 -20.25 -3.08 61.55
C ILE A 7 -19.58 -3.67 60.32
N CYS A 8 -20.35 -3.79 59.25
CA CYS A 8 -19.86 -4.23 57.94
C CYS A 8 -19.31 -3.04 57.19
N ILE A 9 -17.97 -2.92 57.09
CA ILE A 9 -17.29 -1.89 56.30
C ILE A 9 -17.19 -2.41 54.86
N CYS A 10 -18.06 -1.93 53.96
CA CYS A 10 -17.91 -2.14 52.53
C CYS A 10 -16.87 -1.16 52.00
N ALA A 11 -15.64 -1.65 51.77
CA ALA A 11 -14.62 -0.92 51.03
C ALA A 11 -14.97 -0.98 49.54
N ALA A 12 -15.49 0.13 48.99
CA ALA A 12 -15.68 0.29 47.56
C ALA A 12 -14.33 0.49 46.87
N LEU A 13 -13.80 -0.54 46.25
CA LEU A 13 -12.64 -0.45 45.37
C LEU A 13 -13.08 0.25 44.06
N ALA A 14 -12.76 1.54 43.97
CA ALA A 14 -12.88 2.28 42.72
C ALA A 14 -11.77 1.84 41.78
N PHE A 15 -12.07 0.94 40.84
CA PHE A 15 -11.17 0.67 39.73
C PHE A 15 -11.20 1.88 38.78
N PRO A 16 -10.03 2.42 38.35
CA PRO A 16 -10.02 3.42 37.31
C PRO A 16 -10.52 2.75 36.03
N LEU A 17 -11.65 3.23 35.50
CA LEU A 17 -12.06 2.92 34.14
C LEU A 17 -10.98 3.46 33.22
N HIS A 18 -10.11 2.59 32.71
CA HIS A 18 -9.30 2.92 31.57
C HIS A 18 -10.28 3.14 30.40
N ALA A 19 -10.35 4.37 29.92
CA ALA A 19 -11.02 4.65 28.67
C ALA A 19 -10.36 3.76 27.61
N GLN A 20 -11.07 2.72 27.16
CA GLN A 20 -10.67 1.96 25.98
C GLN A 20 -10.79 2.96 24.83
N ASP A 21 -9.65 3.34 24.27
CA ASP A 21 -9.61 4.03 22.99
C ASP A 21 -10.38 3.17 22.00
N THR A 22 -11.62 3.55 21.73
CA THR A 22 -12.40 2.93 20.66
C THR A 22 -11.62 3.17 19.37
N PRO A 23 -11.20 2.12 18.63
CA PRO A 23 -10.44 2.30 17.42
C PRO A 23 -11.24 3.20 16.48
N LYS A 24 -10.65 4.33 16.09
CA LYS A 24 -11.24 5.23 15.10
C LYS A 24 -11.61 4.42 13.86
N PRO A 25 -12.86 4.53 13.37
CA PRO A 25 -13.23 3.81 12.15
C PRO A 25 -12.28 4.18 11.02
N ALA A 26 -11.68 3.16 10.39
CA ALA A 26 -10.74 3.36 9.32
C ALA A 26 -11.38 4.12 8.14
N THR A 27 -10.73 5.14 7.65
CA THR A 27 -11.20 5.88 6.49
C THR A 27 -11.10 4.97 5.25
N PRO A 28 -12.18 4.80 4.47
CA PRO A 28 -12.13 3.95 3.29
C PRO A 28 -11.11 4.47 2.27
N ILE A 29 -10.53 3.55 1.51
CA ILE A 29 -9.66 3.92 0.40
C ILE A 29 -10.47 4.70 -0.62
N ARG A 30 -9.91 5.83 -1.06
CA ARG A 30 -10.44 6.66 -2.14
C ARG A 30 -9.44 6.70 -3.26
N ALA A 31 -9.94 6.52 -4.49
CA ALA A 31 -9.16 6.71 -5.71
C ALA A 31 -9.51 8.05 -6.35
N SER A 32 -8.53 8.77 -6.82
CA SER A 32 -8.70 9.99 -7.61
C SER A 32 -7.82 9.94 -8.85
N VAL A 33 -8.30 10.53 -9.94
CA VAL A 33 -7.55 10.61 -11.18
C VAL A 33 -6.46 11.67 -11.05
N GLY A 34 -5.26 11.34 -11.46
CA GLY A 34 -4.12 12.24 -11.63
C GLY A 34 -3.93 12.61 -13.10
N ASP A 35 -2.72 12.45 -13.61
CA ASP A 35 -2.40 12.77 -15.00
C ASP A 35 -3.00 11.75 -15.96
N VAL A 36 -3.47 12.22 -17.12
CA VAL A 36 -4.00 11.40 -18.20
C VAL A 36 -3.20 11.66 -19.46
N THR A 37 -2.71 10.60 -20.08
CA THR A 37 -1.95 10.64 -21.34
C THR A 37 -2.63 9.74 -22.37
N ASP A 38 -3.08 10.30 -23.47
CA ASP A 38 -3.69 9.57 -24.61
C ASP A 38 -2.74 9.61 -25.80
N ASN A 39 -1.95 8.54 -25.96
CA ASN A 39 -1.02 8.40 -27.08
C ASN A 39 -1.70 7.64 -28.23
N ARG A 40 -1.71 8.25 -29.41
CA ARG A 40 -2.29 7.67 -30.63
C ARG A 40 -1.28 7.66 -31.75
N THR A 41 -0.83 6.48 -32.12
CA THR A 41 0.07 6.30 -33.27
C THR A 41 -0.65 5.58 -34.41
N THR A 42 -0.11 5.66 -35.61
CA THR A 42 -0.64 4.93 -36.77
C THR A 42 -0.35 3.44 -36.72
N GLY A 43 0.61 3.01 -35.88
CA GLY A 43 0.94 1.61 -35.65
C GLY A 43 0.28 1.07 -34.37
N ALA A 44 0.25 -0.26 -34.24
CA ALA A 44 -0.29 -0.91 -33.05
C ALA A 44 0.59 -0.70 -31.80
N PHE A 45 1.86 -0.35 -32.00
CA PHE A 45 2.80 -0.10 -30.90
C PHE A 45 2.64 1.32 -30.36
N ASN A 46 2.60 1.42 -29.02
CA ASN A 46 2.51 2.69 -28.27
C ASN A 46 1.17 3.45 -28.40
N SER A 47 0.11 2.83 -28.90
CA SER A 47 -1.23 3.41 -28.83
C SER A 47 -1.92 2.97 -27.54
N GLU A 48 -1.91 3.83 -26.53
CA GLU A 48 -2.47 3.54 -25.22
C GLU A 48 -2.99 4.81 -24.53
N CYS A 49 -3.95 4.65 -23.66
CA CYS A 49 -4.38 5.71 -22.73
C CYS A 49 -3.87 5.33 -21.32
N LYS A 50 -2.99 6.16 -20.77
CA LYS A 50 -2.45 6.00 -19.41
C LYS A 50 -3.14 6.96 -18.47
N ILE A 51 -3.48 6.47 -17.30
CA ILE A 51 -4.11 7.28 -16.25
C ILE A 51 -3.36 7.04 -14.94
N GLU A 52 -2.81 8.09 -14.34
CA GLU A 52 -2.32 8.06 -12.97
C GLU A 52 -3.52 8.01 -12.02
N VAL A 53 -3.50 7.08 -11.07
CA VAL A 53 -4.50 6.99 -10.01
C VAL A 53 -3.81 7.23 -8.68
N LYS A 54 -4.35 8.16 -7.89
CA LYS A 54 -3.87 8.49 -6.54
C LYS A 54 -4.79 7.86 -5.53
N PHE A 55 -4.21 7.13 -4.56
CA PHE A 55 -4.93 6.47 -3.50
C PHE A 55 -4.74 7.21 -2.18
N THR A 56 -5.84 7.45 -1.46
CA THR A 56 -5.86 8.11 -0.16
C THR A 56 -6.74 7.35 0.81
N GLY A 57 -6.62 7.63 2.11
CA GLY A 57 -7.31 6.91 3.19
C GLY A 57 -6.31 6.19 4.09
N ASP A 58 -6.77 5.73 5.26
CA ASP A 58 -5.87 5.18 6.29
C ASP A 58 -5.09 3.96 5.78
N ALA A 59 -5.74 3.02 5.10
CA ALA A 59 -5.06 1.86 4.54
C ALA A 59 -4.05 2.20 3.43
N ALA A 60 -4.28 3.31 2.69
CA ALA A 60 -3.32 3.81 1.72
C ALA A 60 -2.14 4.54 2.39
N ALA A 61 -2.39 5.23 3.52
CA ALA A 61 -1.35 5.90 4.30
C ALA A 61 -0.40 4.89 4.96
N ASP A 62 -0.92 3.74 5.37
CA ASP A 62 -0.13 2.67 6.01
C ASP A 62 0.62 1.79 5.00
N ALA A 63 0.29 1.86 3.72
CA ALA A 63 0.91 1.04 2.70
C ALA A 63 2.23 1.65 2.20
N ALA A 64 3.23 0.80 1.98
CA ALA A 64 4.53 1.21 1.45
C ALA A 64 4.54 1.30 -0.08
N ALA A 65 3.65 0.58 -0.76
CA ALA A 65 3.59 0.56 -2.22
C ALA A 65 2.22 0.12 -2.76
N VAL A 66 1.93 0.51 -3.98
CA VAL A 66 0.91 -0.11 -4.82
C VAL A 66 1.57 -1.29 -5.53
N ARG A 67 1.09 -2.49 -5.28
CA ARG A 67 1.62 -3.71 -5.88
C ARG A 67 1.02 -3.98 -7.26
N GLU A 68 -0.29 -3.85 -7.35
CA GLU A 68 -1.03 -4.06 -8.59
C GLU A 68 -2.27 -3.17 -8.64
N VAL A 69 -2.58 -2.64 -9.81
CA VAL A 69 -3.88 -2.04 -10.11
C VAL A 69 -4.47 -2.80 -11.28
N ARG A 70 -5.57 -3.49 -11.05
CA ARG A 70 -6.27 -4.28 -12.07
C ARG A 70 -7.57 -3.60 -12.45
N VAL A 71 -7.71 -3.23 -13.71
CA VAL A 71 -8.97 -2.71 -14.25
C VAL A 71 -9.85 -3.86 -14.69
N THR A 72 -11.05 -3.94 -14.13
CA THR A 72 -12.05 -4.97 -14.48
C THR A 72 -13.06 -4.49 -15.50
N LYS A 73 -13.30 -3.17 -15.55
CA LYS A 73 -14.20 -2.54 -16.52
C LYS A 73 -13.78 -1.10 -16.79
N ALA A 74 -13.78 -0.71 -18.04
CA ALA A 74 -13.56 0.66 -18.46
C ALA A 74 -14.35 0.96 -19.75
N VAL A 75 -15.12 2.03 -19.75
CA VAL A 75 -16.02 2.35 -20.88
C VAL A 75 -16.01 3.85 -21.13
N ASP A 76 -15.87 4.25 -22.39
CA ASP A 76 -16.06 5.66 -22.79
C ASP A 76 -17.56 6.04 -22.92
N GLU A 77 -17.84 7.31 -23.15
CA GLU A 77 -19.21 7.81 -23.29
C GLU A 77 -19.96 7.27 -24.50
N LEU A 78 -19.24 6.75 -25.49
CA LEU A 78 -19.79 6.14 -26.69
C LEU A 78 -19.97 4.62 -26.56
N GLY A 79 -19.69 4.05 -25.36
CA GLY A 79 -19.89 2.64 -25.07
C GLY A 79 -18.73 1.74 -25.48
N ARG A 80 -17.59 2.29 -25.92
CA ARG A 80 -16.43 1.48 -26.26
C ARG A 80 -15.77 0.93 -25.00
N ASP A 81 -15.53 -0.37 -24.98
CA ASP A 81 -14.72 -1.04 -23.96
C ASP A 81 -13.24 -0.66 -24.12
N LEU A 82 -12.64 -0.17 -23.03
CA LEU A 82 -11.26 0.29 -22.97
C LEU A 82 -10.32 -0.67 -22.23
N VAL A 83 -10.82 -1.78 -21.69
CA VAL A 83 -9.98 -2.78 -21.04
C VAL A 83 -9.07 -3.43 -22.09
N PRO A 84 -7.73 -3.46 -21.87
CA PRO A 84 -6.81 -4.12 -22.77
C PRO A 84 -7.16 -5.60 -22.90
N LYS A 85 -7.04 -6.17 -24.10
CA LYS A 85 -7.13 -7.62 -24.27
C LYS A 85 -5.88 -8.28 -23.72
N GLU A 86 -6.00 -9.47 -23.14
CA GLU A 86 -4.95 -10.17 -22.38
C GLU A 86 -3.57 -10.27 -23.06
N LYS A 87 -3.48 -10.11 -24.34
CA LYS A 87 -2.23 -10.10 -25.11
C LYS A 87 -1.56 -8.73 -25.25
N GLU A 88 -2.28 -7.65 -24.94
CA GLU A 88 -1.78 -6.25 -25.09
C GLU A 88 -1.20 -5.70 -23.80
N ASN A 89 -1.01 -6.65 -22.77
CA ASN A 89 -1.12 -6.32 -21.50
C ASN A 89 -0.21 -5.88 -20.54
N SER A 90 -0.48 -5.84 -19.59
CA SER A 90 -0.22 -6.08 -18.17
C SER A 90 1.21 -5.83 -17.69
N PHE A 91 1.79 -4.68 -17.96
CA PHE A 91 2.73 -4.12 -17.03
C PHE A 91 1.99 -3.15 -16.12
N SER A 92 1.42 -3.67 -15.03
CA SER A 92 1.13 -2.83 -13.89
C SER A 92 2.47 -2.39 -13.34
N SER A 93 2.83 -1.14 -13.54
CA SER A 93 4.01 -0.60 -12.89
C SER A 93 3.73 -0.51 -11.40
N SER A 94 4.42 -1.34 -10.62
CA SER A 94 4.50 -1.14 -9.18
C SER A 94 5.21 0.18 -8.93
N SER A 95 4.49 1.20 -8.50
CA SER A 95 5.13 2.40 -8.01
C SER A 95 5.43 2.24 -6.53
N PHE A 96 6.72 2.25 -6.18
CA PHE A 96 7.14 2.38 -4.80
C PHE A 96 6.69 3.76 -4.28
N GLY A 97 6.15 3.76 -3.06
CA GLY A 97 5.63 4.96 -2.44
C GLY A 97 6.62 6.12 -2.50
N SER A 98 6.18 7.19 -3.08
CA SER A 98 6.90 8.45 -3.02
C SER A 98 6.73 9.03 -1.63
N HIS A 99 7.80 9.57 -1.06
CA HIS A 99 7.80 10.30 0.22
C HIS A 99 6.89 11.55 0.21
N SER A 100 6.11 11.77 -0.83
CA SER A 100 5.22 12.92 -1.04
C SER A 100 3.76 12.69 -0.65
N GLY A 101 3.45 11.69 0.16
CA GLY A 101 2.17 11.63 0.89
C GLY A 101 0.97 10.97 0.20
N ALA A 102 1.00 10.64 -1.09
CA ALA A 102 -0.05 9.89 -1.75
C ALA A 102 0.52 8.69 -2.51
N LEU A 103 -0.07 7.51 -2.29
CA LEU A 103 0.24 6.35 -3.10
C LEU A 103 -0.31 6.55 -4.51
N LYS A 104 0.50 6.21 -5.51
CA LYS A 104 0.15 6.35 -6.91
C LYS A 104 0.25 5.01 -7.61
N GLY A 105 -0.65 4.77 -8.55
CA GLY A 105 -0.60 3.66 -9.49
C GLY A 105 -0.86 4.18 -10.90
N GLU A 106 -0.42 3.45 -11.91
CA GLU A 106 -0.71 3.73 -13.30
C GLU A 106 -1.60 2.63 -13.85
N ILE A 107 -2.67 3.00 -14.55
CA ILE A 107 -3.48 2.08 -15.32
C ILE A 107 -3.32 2.36 -16.80
N LYS A 108 -3.26 1.29 -17.58
CA LYS A 108 -3.19 1.34 -19.05
C LYS A 108 -4.51 0.86 -19.61
N LEU A 109 -5.09 1.69 -20.46
CA LEU A 109 -6.33 1.41 -21.16
C LEU A 109 -6.09 1.44 -22.68
N ARG A 110 -7.00 0.85 -23.42
CA ARG A 110 -7.11 1.10 -24.85
C ARG A 110 -7.55 2.55 -25.06
N ASN A 111 -7.12 3.14 -26.15
CA ASN A 111 -7.53 4.53 -26.45
C ASN A 111 -9.06 4.63 -26.57
N PRO A 112 -9.68 5.67 -25.97
CA PRO A 112 -11.08 5.99 -26.20
C PRO A 112 -11.40 6.21 -27.67
N SER A 113 -12.67 6.18 -28.01
CA SER A 113 -13.15 6.57 -29.34
C SER A 113 -12.68 7.98 -29.69
N ARG A 114 -12.35 8.25 -30.95
CA ARG A 114 -11.79 9.57 -31.35
C ARG A 114 -12.70 10.75 -31.02
N ASN A 115 -14.01 10.53 -31.01
CA ASN A 115 -15.02 11.54 -30.70
C ASN A 115 -15.46 11.51 -29.24
N ALA A 116 -14.90 10.61 -28.41
CA ALA A 116 -15.18 10.57 -26.99
C ALA A 116 -14.36 11.64 -26.27
N THR A 117 -15.02 12.37 -25.40
CA THR A 117 -14.41 13.39 -24.56
C THR A 117 -14.31 12.95 -23.10
N VAL A 118 -15.03 11.88 -22.73
CA VAL A 118 -15.12 11.38 -21.36
C VAL A 118 -14.96 9.86 -21.31
N ILE A 119 -14.18 9.39 -20.36
CA ILE A 119 -14.23 8.00 -19.90
C ILE A 119 -15.32 7.94 -18.85
N LYS A 120 -16.44 7.30 -19.18
CA LYS A 120 -17.65 7.31 -18.34
C LYS A 120 -17.51 6.49 -17.08
N LEU A 121 -16.74 5.40 -17.15
CA LEU A 121 -16.62 4.45 -16.06
C LEU A 121 -15.25 3.78 -16.08
N ILE A 122 -14.65 3.66 -14.91
CA ILE A 122 -13.51 2.79 -14.64
C ILE A 122 -13.81 2.07 -13.32
N GLU A 123 -13.80 0.75 -13.35
CA GLU A 123 -13.91 -0.11 -12.18
C GLU A 123 -12.66 -0.99 -12.10
N GLY A 124 -12.20 -1.29 -10.89
CA GLY A 124 -11.02 -2.12 -10.73
C GLY A 124 -10.72 -2.45 -9.27
N GLU A 125 -9.61 -3.13 -9.09
CA GLU A 125 -9.08 -3.56 -7.81
C GLU A 125 -7.66 -3.01 -7.65
N VAL A 126 -7.28 -2.70 -6.41
CA VAL A 126 -5.92 -2.31 -6.07
C VAL A 126 -5.36 -3.22 -5.00
N GLU A 127 -4.16 -3.74 -5.23
CA GLU A 127 -3.40 -4.48 -4.23
C GLU A 127 -2.36 -3.54 -3.61
N LEU A 128 -2.49 -3.32 -2.30
CA LEU A 128 -1.55 -2.51 -1.53
C LEU A 128 -0.58 -3.40 -0.76
N PHE A 129 0.69 -3.03 -0.77
CA PHE A 129 1.70 -3.69 0.04
C PHE A 129 1.89 -2.96 1.36
N ASN A 130 1.47 -3.62 2.44
CA ASN A 130 1.68 -3.15 3.80
C ASN A 130 2.75 -4.03 4.47
N PRO A 131 3.99 -3.54 4.64
CA PRO A 131 5.07 -4.32 5.24
C PRO A 131 4.83 -4.50 6.74
N THR A 132 4.88 -5.76 7.19
CA THR A 132 4.80 -6.13 8.61
C THR A 132 5.88 -7.14 8.95
N PRO A 133 6.25 -7.30 10.23
CA PRO A 133 7.16 -8.37 10.64
C PRO A 133 6.60 -9.77 10.31
N ALA A 134 5.27 -9.94 10.39
CA ALA A 134 4.60 -11.21 10.15
C ALA A 134 4.68 -11.67 8.69
N ASN A 135 4.58 -10.74 7.73
CA ASN A 135 4.71 -11.06 6.30
C ASN A 135 6.15 -10.97 5.77
N GLY A 136 7.11 -10.68 6.65
CA GLY A 136 8.53 -10.54 6.29
C GLY A 136 8.86 -9.24 5.52
N GLY A 137 7.89 -8.36 5.35
CA GLY A 137 8.09 -7.09 4.65
C GLY A 137 8.79 -6.03 5.50
N LEU A 138 8.82 -6.23 6.82
CA LEU A 138 9.54 -5.37 7.75
C LEU A 138 10.50 -6.21 8.57
N LEU A 139 11.76 -5.84 8.53
CA LEU A 139 12.82 -6.47 9.30
C LEU A 139 13.48 -5.43 10.21
N VAL A 140 13.50 -5.71 11.50
CA VAL A 140 14.20 -4.88 12.49
C VAL A 140 15.50 -5.59 12.88
N ILE A 141 16.63 -4.99 12.55
CA ILE A 141 17.95 -5.49 12.90
C ILE A 141 18.49 -4.62 14.02
N LYS A 142 18.68 -5.24 15.19
CA LYS A 142 19.27 -4.56 16.35
C LYS A 142 20.78 -4.60 16.25
N ASP A 143 21.41 -3.55 16.78
CA ASP A 143 22.87 -3.48 16.97
C ASP A 143 23.73 -3.68 15.70
N ILE A 144 23.16 -3.46 14.50
CA ILE A 144 23.90 -3.66 13.24
C ILE A 144 25.22 -2.87 13.18
N LEU A 145 25.25 -1.70 13.81
CA LEU A 145 26.43 -0.82 13.84
C LEU A 145 27.60 -1.40 14.67
N LYS A 146 27.33 -2.41 15.52
CA LYS A 146 28.37 -3.06 16.32
C LYS A 146 29.07 -4.21 15.58
N HIS A 147 28.55 -4.61 14.43
CA HIS A 147 29.03 -5.74 13.65
C HIS A 147 29.33 -5.32 12.19
N PRO A 148 30.28 -4.39 11.98
CA PRO A 148 30.66 -3.96 10.65
C PRO A 148 31.36 -5.10 9.90
N ALA A 149 31.10 -5.19 8.60
CA ALA A 149 31.65 -6.20 7.68
C ALA A 149 31.27 -7.64 8.00
N GLU A 150 30.35 -7.88 8.92
CA GLU A 150 29.81 -9.21 9.23
C GLU A 150 28.43 -9.39 8.57
N PRO A 151 28.14 -10.60 8.01
CA PRO A 151 26.82 -10.90 7.50
C PRO A 151 25.76 -10.92 8.61
N VAL A 152 24.65 -10.20 8.41
CA VAL A 152 23.53 -10.19 9.36
C VAL A 152 22.88 -11.57 9.42
N GLN A 153 22.96 -12.21 10.59
CA GLN A 153 22.34 -13.50 10.83
C GLN A 153 20.84 -13.31 11.15
N ASN A 154 19.99 -13.44 10.13
CA ASN A 154 18.54 -13.35 10.29
C ASN A 154 17.84 -14.45 9.49
N PRO A 155 16.92 -15.23 10.12
CA PRO A 155 16.21 -16.33 9.45
C PRO A 155 15.38 -15.87 8.23
N THR A 156 14.80 -14.67 8.29
CA THR A 156 14.01 -14.13 7.19
C THR A 156 14.88 -13.79 5.99
N LEU A 157 16.03 -13.15 6.20
CA LEU A 157 16.98 -12.87 5.12
C LEU A 157 17.45 -14.17 4.46
N LYS A 158 17.81 -15.15 5.27
CA LYS A 158 18.25 -16.48 4.80
C LYS A 158 17.18 -17.20 3.98
N LYS A 159 15.90 -17.13 4.43
CA LYS A 159 14.76 -17.72 3.71
C LYS A 159 14.61 -17.16 2.28
N TYR A 160 14.88 -15.87 2.11
CA TYR A 160 14.79 -15.19 0.80
C TYR A 160 16.11 -15.14 0.04
N GLY A 161 17.17 -15.79 0.52
CA GLY A 161 18.49 -15.78 -0.12
C GLY A 161 19.15 -14.39 -0.14
N ILE A 162 18.82 -13.54 0.83
CA ILE A 162 19.36 -12.19 0.95
C ILE A 162 20.49 -12.21 1.95
N GLU A 163 21.66 -11.74 1.54
CA GLU A 163 22.78 -11.43 2.41
C GLU A 163 22.87 -9.92 2.62
N LEU A 164 22.88 -9.47 3.86
CA LEU A 164 22.99 -8.08 4.24
C LEU A 164 24.24 -7.88 5.07
N ILE A 165 25.12 -6.99 4.64
CA ILE A 165 26.36 -6.62 5.32
C ILE A 165 26.35 -5.10 5.51
N TYR A 166 26.60 -4.64 6.74
CA TYR A 166 26.85 -3.23 7.01
C TYR A 166 28.34 -2.94 6.84
N LEU A 167 28.69 -2.03 5.95
CA LEU A 167 30.07 -1.58 5.75
C LEU A 167 30.25 -0.18 6.35
N THR A 168 31.34 0.00 7.07
CA THR A 168 31.83 1.36 7.40
C THR A 168 32.46 1.97 6.16
N LYS A 169 32.70 3.30 6.17
CA LYS A 169 33.37 3.95 5.06
C LYS A 169 34.76 3.37 4.80
N GLU A 170 35.49 3.09 5.88
CA GLU A 170 36.83 2.49 5.82
C GLU A 170 36.82 1.08 5.21
N SER A 171 35.77 0.29 5.53
CA SER A 171 35.62 -1.08 4.98
C SER A 171 35.12 -1.08 3.54
N TYR A 172 34.49 0.00 3.09
CA TYR A 172 34.00 0.13 1.72
C TYR A 172 35.10 0.62 0.78
N ASP A 173 36.00 1.50 1.28
CA ASP A 173 37.10 2.12 0.51
C ASP A 173 38.36 1.23 0.45
N ALA A 174 38.38 0.11 1.20
CA ALA A 174 39.50 -0.85 1.25
C ALA A 174 39.37 -1.95 0.19
#